data_907786f06a867fae5ab08c151752bf21
#
_entry.id   907786f06a867fae5ab08c151752bf21
#
_cell.length_a   1.000
_cell.length_b   1.000
_cell.length_c   1.000
_cell.angle_alpha   90.00
_cell.angle_beta   90.00
_cell.angle_gamma   90.00
#
_symmetry.space_group_name_H-M   'P 1'
#
loop_
_entity.id
_entity.type
_entity.pdbx_description
1 polymer ?
#
loop_
_entity_poly.entity_id
_entity_poly.type
_entity_poly.pdbx_seq_one_letter_code
_entity_poly.pdbx_strand_id
1 'polypeptide(L)'
;PQGYSVDLCLRIADAVKEELGKPDLAVRFVPVTPQTRIPLLANGTIDIECGSTTNNLTRQQQVAYLPVTFITGTKLLVKTDAGIETLEDLEGKRIALAQGTTNERVIKEAIEAGGLDIDVLNVKDHAEGFLALETDRVDAYSTDHILLYGLITRARDPQSYAVVGDFLSYDPYAIMVRRDDSAFQLLGTKVLADLFRT
;
A
#
# COMPACT_ATOMS: atom_id res chain seq x y z
N PRO A 1 11.39 -8.19 8.35
CA PRO A 1 10.75 -7.02 7.72
C PRO A 1 11.31 -5.73 8.32
N GLN A 2 11.20 -4.63 7.58
CA GLN A 2 11.65 -3.31 7.98
C GLN A 2 10.80 -2.24 7.29
N GLY A 3 10.75 -1.05 7.84
CA GLY A 3 10.07 0.11 7.28
C GLY A 3 9.09 0.77 8.25
N TYR A 4 8.65 1.96 7.91
CA TYR A 4 7.87 2.86 8.77
C TYR A 4 6.68 2.17 9.47
N SER A 5 5.79 1.51 8.70
CA SER A 5 4.63 0.84 9.29
C SER A 5 5.02 -0.35 10.17
N VAL A 6 6.11 -1.07 9.82
CA VAL A 6 6.64 -2.17 10.65
C VAL A 6 7.16 -1.64 11.97
N ASP A 7 7.88 -0.53 11.97
CA ASP A 7 8.43 0.08 13.17
C ASP A 7 7.31 0.58 14.10
N LEU A 8 6.25 1.18 13.57
CA LEU A 8 5.06 1.54 14.35
C LEU A 8 4.39 0.29 14.98
N CYS A 9 4.23 -0.78 14.21
CA CYS A 9 3.63 -2.02 14.71
C CYS A 9 4.48 -2.70 15.78
N LEU A 10 5.79 -2.62 15.71
CA LEU A 10 6.67 -3.14 16.76
C LEU A 10 6.48 -2.37 18.07
N ARG A 11 6.27 -1.05 18.02
CA ARG A 11 5.91 -0.26 19.22
C ARG A 11 4.56 -0.68 19.80
N ILE A 12 3.58 -0.97 18.93
CA ILE A 12 2.29 -1.50 19.38
C ILE A 12 2.46 -2.88 20.01
N ALA A 13 3.28 -3.77 19.42
CA ALA A 13 3.56 -5.09 19.98
C ALA A 13 4.24 -5.02 21.35
N ASP A 14 5.16 -4.07 21.57
CA ASP A 14 5.79 -3.86 22.87
C ASP A 14 4.77 -3.38 23.91
N ALA A 15 3.85 -2.50 23.57
CA ALA A 15 2.76 -2.09 24.45
C ALA A 15 1.80 -3.26 24.78
N VAL A 16 1.56 -4.18 23.83
CA VAL A 16 0.78 -5.41 24.09
C VAL A 16 1.49 -6.31 25.11
N LYS A 17 2.82 -6.47 25.00
CA LYS A 17 3.61 -7.25 25.98
C LYS A 17 3.48 -6.66 27.38
N GLU A 18 3.56 -5.35 27.49
CA GLU A 18 3.43 -4.63 28.76
C GLU A 18 2.02 -4.79 29.36
N GLU A 19 0.98 -4.51 28.58
CA GLU A 19 -0.43 -4.62 28.99
C GLU A 19 -0.78 -6.03 29.49
N LEU A 20 -0.25 -7.07 28.83
CA LEU A 20 -0.50 -8.46 29.19
C LEU A 20 0.45 -9.01 30.28
N GLY A 21 1.48 -8.25 30.69
CA GLY A 21 2.53 -8.75 31.60
C GLY A 21 3.33 -9.91 31.00
N LYS A 22 3.49 -9.97 29.65
CA LYS A 22 4.15 -11.06 28.93
C LYS A 22 5.32 -10.56 28.11
N PRO A 23 6.48 -10.26 28.74
CA PRO A 23 7.64 -9.71 28.03
C PRO A 23 8.18 -10.62 26.92
N ASP A 24 8.00 -11.94 27.07
CA ASP A 24 8.47 -12.94 26.11
C ASP A 24 7.47 -13.25 24.98
N LEU A 25 6.39 -12.49 24.86
CA LEU A 25 5.42 -12.67 23.78
C LEU A 25 6.11 -12.52 22.41
N ALA A 26 6.09 -13.60 21.62
CA ALA A 26 6.74 -13.62 20.32
C ALA A 26 5.90 -12.88 19.25
N VAL A 27 6.56 -12.05 18.45
CA VAL A 27 5.98 -11.44 17.26
C VAL A 27 6.29 -12.30 16.05
N ARG A 28 5.26 -12.80 15.37
CA ARG A 28 5.40 -13.60 14.15
C ARG A 28 4.96 -12.77 12.93
N PHE A 29 5.85 -12.65 11.97
CA PHE A 29 5.55 -11.99 10.70
C PHE A 29 4.97 -12.99 9.69
N VAL A 30 3.81 -12.64 9.12
CA VAL A 30 3.12 -13.41 8.09
C VAL A 30 3.07 -12.57 6.81
N PRO A 31 3.71 -12.99 5.70
CA PRO A 31 3.62 -12.28 4.44
C PRO A 31 2.18 -12.27 3.91
N VAL A 32 1.73 -11.11 3.47
CA VAL A 32 0.41 -10.92 2.86
C VAL A 32 0.54 -10.15 1.55
N THR A 33 -0.46 -10.27 0.68
CA THR A 33 -0.60 -9.44 -0.53
C THR A 33 -1.71 -8.40 -0.31
N PRO A 34 -1.81 -7.37 -1.16
CA PRO A 34 -2.92 -6.42 -1.08
C PRO A 34 -4.30 -7.09 -1.16
N GLN A 35 -4.42 -8.20 -1.87
CA GLN A 35 -5.66 -8.96 -2.01
C GLN A 35 -5.98 -9.82 -0.79
N THR A 36 -4.96 -10.35 -0.09
CA THR A 36 -5.16 -11.31 1.02
C THR A 36 -5.17 -10.69 2.40
N ARG A 37 -4.58 -9.50 2.61
CA ARG A 37 -4.41 -8.87 3.93
C ARG A 37 -5.71 -8.65 4.70
N ILE A 38 -6.77 -8.17 4.05
CA ILE A 38 -8.07 -7.91 4.70
C ILE A 38 -8.75 -9.21 5.13
N PRO A 39 -8.94 -10.24 4.27
CA PRO A 39 -9.48 -11.52 4.68
C PRO A 39 -8.68 -12.19 5.81
N LEU A 40 -7.35 -12.17 5.75
CA LEU A 40 -6.50 -12.78 6.78
C LEU A 40 -6.58 -12.08 8.14
N LEU A 41 -6.77 -10.76 8.14
CA LEU A 41 -7.01 -10.02 9.37
C LEU A 41 -8.42 -10.26 9.92
N ALA A 42 -9.43 -10.22 9.06
CA ALA A 42 -10.83 -10.40 9.45
C ALA A 42 -11.11 -11.79 10.04
N ASN A 43 -10.44 -12.84 9.53
CA ASN A 43 -10.60 -14.21 10.03
C ASN A 43 -9.66 -14.57 11.19
N GLY A 44 -8.79 -13.64 11.64
CA GLY A 44 -7.89 -13.85 12.77
C GLY A 44 -6.62 -14.64 12.45
N THR A 45 -6.29 -14.87 11.19
CA THR A 45 -5.00 -15.49 10.80
C THR A 45 -3.83 -14.57 11.15
N ILE A 46 -4.03 -13.26 11.05
CA ILE A 46 -3.15 -12.22 11.56
C ILE A 46 -3.90 -11.33 12.54
N ASP A 47 -3.19 -10.71 13.49
CA ASP A 47 -3.77 -9.86 14.53
C ASP A 47 -3.73 -8.37 14.17
N ILE A 48 -2.73 -7.97 13.38
CA ILE A 48 -2.47 -6.61 12.95
C ILE A 48 -1.87 -6.62 11.55
N GLU A 49 -2.23 -5.66 10.70
CA GLU A 49 -1.63 -5.49 9.38
C GLU A 49 -0.83 -4.19 9.34
N CYS A 50 0.44 -4.30 8.98
CA CYS A 50 1.47 -3.27 9.09
C CYS A 50 2.03 -2.88 7.73
N GLY A 51 1.15 -2.73 6.75
CA GLY A 51 1.52 -2.37 5.38
C GLY A 51 1.16 -0.93 5.01
N SER A 52 1.14 -0.70 3.71
CA SER A 52 0.69 0.53 3.06
C SER A 52 -0.79 0.39 2.69
N THR A 53 -1.68 0.50 3.67
CA THR A 53 -3.11 0.24 3.43
C THR A 53 -3.94 1.50 3.59
N THR A 54 -4.56 1.91 2.50
CA THR A 54 -5.50 3.03 2.47
C THR A 54 -6.71 2.74 3.34
N ASN A 55 -6.98 3.61 4.29
CA ASN A 55 -8.20 3.62 5.08
C ASN A 55 -9.35 4.23 4.26
N ASN A 56 -10.39 3.44 4.01
CA ASN A 56 -11.61 3.90 3.33
C ASN A 56 -12.86 3.20 3.87
N LEU A 57 -14.03 3.78 3.60
CA LEU A 57 -15.31 3.32 4.14
C LEU A 57 -15.66 1.87 3.75
N THR A 58 -15.31 1.46 2.53
CA THR A 58 -15.58 0.09 2.05
C THR A 58 -14.81 -0.94 2.87
N ARG A 59 -13.53 -0.68 3.14
CA ARG A 59 -12.68 -1.57 3.94
C ARG A 59 -13.07 -1.56 5.41
N GLN A 60 -13.54 -0.43 5.95
CA GLN A 60 -14.03 -0.32 7.33
C GLN A 60 -15.27 -1.19 7.61
N GLN A 61 -15.96 -1.68 6.58
CA GLN A 61 -17.02 -2.68 6.75
C GLN A 61 -16.50 -4.05 7.21
N GLN A 62 -15.23 -4.35 6.95
CA GLN A 62 -14.60 -5.65 7.23
C GLN A 62 -13.57 -5.60 8.36
N VAL A 63 -12.85 -4.50 8.51
CA VAL A 63 -11.77 -4.30 9.48
C VAL A 63 -11.87 -2.94 10.16
N ALA A 64 -11.17 -2.74 11.27
CA ALA A 64 -11.00 -1.45 11.92
C ALA A 64 -9.62 -0.87 11.60
N TYR A 65 -9.50 0.44 11.74
CA TYR A 65 -8.27 1.18 11.50
C TYR A 65 -7.83 1.95 12.74
N LEU A 66 -6.53 2.02 12.96
CA LEU A 66 -5.90 2.98 13.87
C LEU A 66 -5.86 4.37 13.22
N PRO A 67 -5.45 5.43 13.92
CA PRO A 67 -5.26 6.76 13.34
C PRO A 67 -4.40 6.73 12.07
N VAL A 68 -4.68 7.67 11.16
CA VAL A 68 -3.91 7.85 9.93
C VAL A 68 -2.45 8.12 10.27
N THR A 69 -1.55 7.36 9.63
CA THR A 69 -0.10 7.43 9.86
C THR A 69 0.64 8.12 8.73
N PHE A 70 0.08 8.14 7.53
CA PHE A 70 0.68 8.74 6.34
C PHE A 70 -0.39 9.13 5.32
N ILE A 71 -0.08 10.08 4.44
CA ILE A 71 -0.97 10.51 3.35
C ILE A 71 -0.19 10.42 2.04
N THR A 72 -0.80 9.81 1.04
CA THR A 72 -0.24 9.61 -0.29
C THR A 72 -1.35 9.66 -1.35
N GLY A 73 -1.07 9.24 -2.56
CA GLY A 73 -2.03 9.13 -3.65
C GLY A 73 -1.44 8.39 -4.85
N THR A 74 -2.29 7.94 -5.73
CA THR A 74 -1.95 7.19 -6.94
C THR A 74 -1.21 8.06 -7.94
N LYS A 75 -0.08 7.55 -8.46
CA LYS A 75 0.69 8.11 -9.56
C LYS A 75 1.18 7.01 -10.50
N LEU A 76 1.86 7.41 -11.58
CA LEU A 76 2.46 6.51 -12.55
C LEU A 76 3.98 6.46 -12.37
N LEU A 77 4.55 5.29 -12.59
CA LEU A 77 5.98 5.05 -12.75
C LEU A 77 6.25 4.60 -14.17
N VAL A 78 7.16 5.27 -14.84
CA VAL A 78 7.54 5.01 -16.22
C VAL A 78 9.06 5.04 -16.37
N LYS A 79 9.58 4.56 -17.51
CA LYS A 79 10.97 4.83 -17.89
C LYS A 79 11.11 6.28 -18.35
N THR A 80 12.23 6.93 -18.05
CA THR A 80 12.47 8.36 -18.34
C THR A 80 12.47 8.68 -19.83
N ASP A 81 12.76 7.71 -20.67
CA ASP A 81 12.78 7.83 -22.14
C ASP A 81 11.48 7.40 -22.83
N ALA A 82 10.45 7.01 -22.05
CA ALA A 82 9.19 6.50 -22.58
C ALA A 82 8.28 7.60 -23.21
N GLY A 83 8.53 8.87 -22.92
CA GLY A 83 7.70 9.99 -23.40
C GLY A 83 6.27 9.97 -22.86
N ILE A 84 6.07 9.39 -21.66
CA ILE A 84 4.79 9.29 -20.97
C ILE A 84 4.82 10.27 -19.79
N GLU A 85 3.87 11.19 -19.74
CA GLU A 85 3.72 12.19 -18.67
C GLU A 85 2.39 12.08 -17.94
N THR A 86 1.36 11.54 -18.61
CA THR A 86 -0.01 11.43 -18.10
C THR A 86 -0.59 10.03 -18.34
N LEU A 87 -1.79 9.76 -17.83
CA LEU A 87 -2.49 8.49 -18.08
C LEU A 87 -2.92 8.38 -19.55
N GLU A 88 -3.26 9.50 -20.18
CA GLU A 88 -3.69 9.57 -21.58
C GLU A 88 -2.57 9.18 -22.55
N ASP A 89 -1.32 9.43 -22.20
CA ASP A 89 -0.15 9.03 -23.01
C ASP A 89 0.06 7.50 -23.06
N LEU A 90 -0.71 6.77 -22.24
CA LEU A 90 -0.73 5.30 -22.25
C LEU A 90 -1.71 4.70 -23.26
N GLU A 91 -2.40 5.52 -24.08
CA GLU A 91 -3.25 5.02 -25.16
C GLU A 91 -2.51 4.03 -26.06
N GLY A 92 -3.07 2.84 -26.26
CA GLY A 92 -2.45 1.73 -27.01
C GLY A 92 -1.26 1.05 -26.31
N LYS A 93 -0.99 1.35 -25.04
CA LYS A 93 0.13 0.81 -24.25
C LYS A 93 -0.35 -0.09 -23.10
N ARG A 94 0.58 -0.57 -22.30
CA ARG A 94 0.32 -1.52 -21.21
C ARG A 94 0.66 -0.90 -19.86
N ILE A 95 -0.19 -1.13 -18.87
CA ILE A 95 0.04 -0.73 -17.47
C ILE A 95 -0.06 -1.94 -16.53
N ALA A 96 0.84 -2.06 -15.55
CA ALA A 96 0.71 -3.04 -14.48
C ALA A 96 -0.02 -2.43 -13.27
N LEU A 97 -0.92 -3.22 -12.66
CA LEU A 97 -1.68 -2.85 -11.47
C LEU A 97 -1.70 -3.99 -10.47
N ALA A 98 -1.37 -3.71 -9.20
CA ALA A 98 -1.43 -4.72 -8.14
C ALA A 98 -2.87 -4.96 -7.69
N GLN A 99 -3.32 -6.22 -7.77
CA GLN A 99 -4.70 -6.61 -7.45
C GLN A 99 -5.06 -6.32 -5.98
N GLY A 100 -6.28 -5.85 -5.74
CA GLY A 100 -6.81 -5.55 -4.41
C GLY A 100 -6.34 -4.21 -3.83
N THR A 101 -5.67 -3.37 -4.62
CA THR A 101 -5.30 -2.02 -4.23
C THR A 101 -6.39 -1.00 -4.57
N THR A 102 -6.37 0.16 -3.91
CA THR A 102 -7.16 1.33 -4.31
C THR A 102 -6.69 1.87 -5.65
N ASN A 103 -5.39 1.79 -5.92
CA ASN A 103 -4.77 2.24 -7.16
C ASN A 103 -5.29 1.47 -8.38
N GLU A 104 -5.44 0.13 -8.25
CA GLU A 104 -6.05 -0.69 -9.31
C GLU A 104 -7.44 -0.16 -9.70
N ARG A 105 -8.30 0.11 -8.70
CA ARG A 105 -9.64 0.63 -8.92
C ARG A 105 -9.60 2.02 -9.56
N VAL A 106 -8.81 2.94 -9.00
CA VAL A 106 -8.70 4.33 -9.48
C VAL A 106 -8.25 4.39 -10.93
N ILE A 107 -7.22 3.63 -11.30
CA ILE A 107 -6.72 3.59 -12.68
C ILE A 107 -7.76 2.99 -13.63
N LYS A 108 -8.41 1.88 -13.26
CA LYS A 108 -9.44 1.27 -14.09
C LYS A 108 -10.64 2.21 -14.30
N GLU A 109 -11.09 2.89 -13.25
CA GLU A 109 -12.15 3.89 -13.33
C GLU A 109 -11.74 5.08 -14.24
N ALA A 110 -10.48 5.54 -14.16
CA ALA A 110 -9.98 6.61 -15.02
C ALA A 110 -9.86 6.18 -16.49
N ILE A 111 -9.38 4.97 -16.77
CA ILE A 111 -9.35 4.39 -18.13
C ILE A 111 -10.76 4.33 -18.73
N GLU A 112 -11.73 3.80 -17.97
CA GLU A 112 -13.11 3.69 -18.41
C GLU A 112 -13.75 5.08 -18.66
N ALA A 113 -13.57 6.02 -17.74
CA ALA A 113 -14.09 7.37 -17.84
C ALA A 113 -13.49 8.16 -19.02
N GLY A 114 -12.20 7.96 -19.31
CA GLY A 114 -11.50 8.55 -20.44
C GLY A 114 -11.75 7.84 -21.77
N GLY A 115 -12.35 6.64 -21.76
CA GLY A 115 -12.52 5.80 -22.95
C GLY A 115 -11.19 5.39 -23.58
N LEU A 116 -10.14 5.22 -22.74
CA LEU A 116 -8.77 4.93 -23.17
C LEU A 116 -8.61 3.42 -23.47
N ASP A 117 -7.89 3.12 -24.55
CA ASP A 117 -7.49 1.75 -24.90
C ASP A 117 -6.12 1.43 -24.28
N ILE A 118 -6.13 1.04 -23.00
CA ILE A 118 -4.92 0.69 -22.25
C ILE A 118 -5.01 -0.77 -21.78
N ASP A 119 -4.01 -1.59 -22.13
CA ASP A 119 -3.97 -2.99 -21.75
C ASP A 119 -3.47 -3.13 -20.28
N VAL A 120 -4.29 -3.73 -19.41
CA VAL A 120 -4.02 -3.84 -17.98
C VAL A 120 -3.44 -5.21 -17.63
N LEU A 121 -2.18 -5.25 -17.20
CA LEU A 121 -1.56 -6.41 -16.60
C LEU A 121 -1.81 -6.43 -15.08
N ASN A 122 -2.64 -7.34 -14.61
CA ASN A 122 -2.84 -7.54 -13.18
C ASN A 122 -1.66 -8.33 -12.58
N VAL A 123 -1.07 -7.80 -11.50
CA VAL A 123 0.04 -8.41 -10.77
C VAL A 123 -0.35 -8.66 -9.31
N LYS A 124 0.34 -9.60 -8.63
CA LYS A 124 0.00 -10.00 -7.25
C LYS A 124 0.49 -9.00 -6.20
N ASP A 125 1.59 -8.30 -6.46
CA ASP A 125 2.22 -7.37 -5.52
C ASP A 125 3.05 -6.29 -6.25
N HIS A 126 3.55 -5.33 -5.47
CA HIS A 126 4.31 -4.18 -5.98
C HIS A 126 5.66 -4.58 -6.59
N ALA A 127 6.29 -5.67 -6.10
CA ALA A 127 7.58 -6.13 -6.63
C ALA A 127 7.40 -6.72 -8.03
N GLU A 128 6.32 -7.51 -8.25
CA GLU A 128 5.98 -8.04 -9.57
C GLU A 128 5.59 -6.92 -10.55
N GLY A 129 4.87 -5.89 -10.09
CA GLY A 129 4.51 -4.72 -10.91
C GLY A 129 5.74 -3.96 -11.38
N PHE A 130 6.68 -3.68 -10.47
CA PHE A 130 7.94 -3.03 -10.81
C PHE A 130 8.80 -3.88 -11.73
N LEU A 131 8.90 -5.19 -11.48
CA LEU A 131 9.62 -6.12 -12.36
C LEU A 131 9.04 -6.16 -13.78
N ALA A 132 7.71 -6.07 -13.91
CA ALA A 132 7.07 -6.01 -15.22
C ALA A 132 7.49 -4.76 -16.01
N LEU A 133 7.65 -3.60 -15.35
CA LEU A 133 8.17 -2.38 -15.94
C LEU A 133 9.67 -2.49 -16.26
N GLU A 134 10.48 -3.04 -15.35
CA GLU A 134 11.93 -3.24 -15.57
C GLU A 134 12.22 -4.12 -16.79
N THR A 135 11.37 -5.14 -17.02
CA THR A 135 11.53 -6.13 -18.10
C THR A 135 10.73 -5.82 -19.37
N ASP A 136 10.24 -4.59 -19.53
CA ASP A 136 9.49 -4.13 -20.70
C ASP A 136 8.21 -4.93 -21.01
N ARG A 137 7.66 -5.62 -20.01
CA ARG A 137 6.36 -6.30 -20.14
C ARG A 137 5.20 -5.31 -20.13
N VAL A 138 5.41 -4.15 -19.49
CA VAL A 138 4.49 -3.01 -19.47
C VAL A 138 5.24 -1.71 -19.68
N ASP A 139 4.52 -0.67 -20.06
CA ASP A 139 5.05 0.66 -20.34
C ASP A 139 4.97 1.57 -19.12
N ALA A 140 4.06 1.24 -18.17
CA ALA A 140 3.93 1.92 -16.89
C ALA A 140 3.58 0.93 -15.77
N TYR A 141 3.88 1.34 -14.52
CA TYR A 141 3.36 0.72 -13.30
C TYR A 141 2.68 1.79 -12.44
N SER A 142 1.52 1.49 -11.85
CA SER A 142 0.84 2.44 -10.98
C SER A 142 0.64 1.91 -9.57
N THR A 143 0.96 2.76 -8.61
CA THR A 143 0.64 2.61 -7.19
C THR A 143 0.79 3.97 -6.50
N ASP A 144 0.80 3.98 -5.16
CA ASP A 144 1.00 5.20 -4.38
C ASP A 144 2.39 5.79 -4.60
N HIS A 145 2.46 7.12 -4.78
CA HIS A 145 3.68 7.81 -5.16
C HIS A 145 4.86 7.51 -4.23
N ILE A 146 4.61 7.38 -2.92
CA ILE A 146 5.68 7.07 -1.96
C ILE A 146 6.26 5.67 -2.16
N LEU A 147 5.43 4.70 -2.57
CA LEU A 147 5.88 3.35 -2.88
C LEU A 147 6.68 3.33 -4.18
N LEU A 148 6.30 4.13 -5.17
CA LEU A 148 7.04 4.28 -6.42
C LEU A 148 8.48 4.76 -6.16
N TYR A 149 8.66 5.78 -5.33
CA TYR A 149 10.00 6.21 -4.92
C TYR A 149 10.77 5.11 -4.18
N GLY A 150 10.09 4.38 -3.29
CA GLY A 150 10.69 3.24 -2.59
C GLY A 150 11.15 2.12 -3.54
N LEU A 151 10.45 1.90 -4.66
CA LEU A 151 10.83 0.95 -5.69
C LEU A 151 12.03 1.46 -6.50
N ILE A 152 11.99 2.73 -6.92
CA ILE A 152 13.10 3.37 -7.66
C ILE A 152 14.42 3.25 -6.89
N THR A 153 14.41 3.48 -5.56
CA THR A 153 15.64 3.39 -4.76
C THR A 153 16.28 1.99 -4.75
N ARG A 154 15.53 0.96 -5.13
CA ARG A 154 15.98 -0.43 -5.22
C ARG A 154 16.30 -0.87 -6.65
N ALA A 155 16.00 -0.05 -7.63
CA ALA A 155 16.30 -0.30 -9.02
C ALA A 155 17.81 -0.40 -9.25
N ARG A 156 18.22 -1.18 -10.26
CA ARG A 156 19.62 -1.25 -10.69
C ARG A 156 20.15 0.10 -11.18
N ASP A 157 19.31 0.85 -11.86
CA ASP A 157 19.57 2.22 -12.31
C ASP A 157 18.37 3.12 -11.95
N PRO A 158 18.38 3.77 -10.77
CA PRO A 158 17.28 4.63 -10.33
C PRO A 158 16.98 5.81 -11.26
N GLN A 159 17.97 6.28 -12.03
CA GLN A 159 17.82 7.44 -12.95
C GLN A 159 17.02 7.09 -14.21
N SER A 160 16.86 5.81 -14.50
CA SER A 160 16.07 5.33 -15.64
C SER A 160 14.55 5.40 -15.42
N TYR A 161 14.08 5.84 -14.22
CA TYR A 161 12.67 5.86 -13.89
C TYR A 161 12.21 7.23 -13.41
N ALA A 162 10.98 7.58 -13.76
CA ALA A 162 10.31 8.81 -13.34
C ALA A 162 8.91 8.53 -12.78
N VAL A 163 8.56 9.24 -11.72
CA VAL A 163 7.18 9.28 -11.21
C VAL A 163 6.49 10.48 -11.87
N VAL A 164 5.44 10.22 -12.65
CA VAL A 164 4.79 11.21 -13.52
C VAL A 164 3.28 11.32 -13.23
N GLY A 165 2.64 12.30 -13.86
CA GLY A 165 1.21 12.58 -13.77
C GLY A 165 0.83 13.36 -12.52
N ASP A 166 -0.44 13.75 -12.46
CA ASP A 166 -1.06 14.33 -11.27
C ASP A 166 -1.45 13.24 -10.27
N PHE A 167 -1.79 13.64 -9.05
CA PHE A 167 -2.37 12.71 -8.09
C PHE A 167 -3.79 12.32 -8.54
N LEU A 168 -3.99 11.04 -8.79
CA LEU A 168 -5.29 10.49 -9.22
C LEU A 168 -6.19 10.10 -8.04
N SER A 169 -5.65 10.08 -6.83
CA SER A 169 -6.40 9.77 -5.60
C SER A 169 -5.78 10.42 -4.37
N TYR A 170 -6.54 10.38 -3.26
CA TYR A 170 -6.10 10.69 -1.91
C TYR A 170 -6.18 9.43 -1.07
N ASP A 171 -5.03 8.95 -0.60
CA ASP A 171 -4.89 7.66 0.06
C ASP A 171 -4.28 7.81 1.47
N PRO A 172 -5.13 7.97 2.52
CA PRO A 172 -4.67 8.00 3.91
C PRO A 172 -4.33 6.59 4.38
N TYR A 173 -3.07 6.31 4.68
CA TYR A 173 -2.64 5.04 5.24
C TYR A 173 -2.96 4.93 6.72
N ALA A 174 -3.38 3.75 7.14
CA ALA A 174 -3.54 3.42 8.54
C ALA A 174 -3.32 1.93 8.78
N ILE A 175 -2.83 1.60 9.95
CA ILE A 175 -2.67 0.23 10.43
C ILE A 175 -4.05 -0.40 10.65
N MET A 176 -4.25 -1.63 10.18
CA MET A 176 -5.51 -2.36 10.36
C MET A 176 -5.46 -3.31 11.53
N VAL A 177 -6.58 -3.38 12.26
CA VAL A 177 -6.85 -4.35 13.32
C VAL A 177 -8.23 -4.99 13.11
N ARG A 178 -8.54 -6.08 13.81
CA ARG A 178 -9.89 -6.67 13.75
C ARG A 178 -10.95 -5.69 14.22
N ARG A 179 -12.12 -5.76 13.62
CA ARG A 179 -13.23 -4.84 13.87
C ARG A 179 -13.82 -4.96 15.28
N ASP A 180 -13.84 -6.16 15.83
CA ASP A 180 -14.52 -6.45 17.11
C ASP A 180 -13.55 -6.45 18.31
N ASP A 181 -12.34 -5.90 18.14
CA ASP A 181 -11.32 -5.80 19.19
C ASP A 181 -11.07 -4.32 19.56
N SER A 182 -12.03 -3.73 20.24
CA SER A 182 -11.96 -2.32 20.65
C SER A 182 -10.85 -2.05 21.68
N ALA A 183 -10.49 -3.05 22.51
CA ALA A 183 -9.40 -2.92 23.49
C ALA A 183 -8.05 -2.80 22.76
N PHE A 184 -7.80 -3.66 21.78
CA PHE A 184 -6.57 -3.60 20.98
C PHE A 184 -6.52 -2.34 20.12
N GLN A 185 -7.66 -1.93 19.53
CA GLN A 185 -7.75 -0.68 18.78
C GLN A 185 -7.42 0.54 19.65
N LEU A 186 -7.93 0.58 20.89
CA LEU A 186 -7.63 1.66 21.83
C LEU A 186 -6.16 1.68 22.23
N LEU A 187 -5.56 0.51 22.52
CA LEU A 187 -4.14 0.39 22.85
C LEU A 187 -3.27 0.90 21.70
N GLY A 188 -3.50 0.43 20.47
CA GLY A 188 -2.77 0.87 19.29
C GLY A 188 -2.93 2.37 19.03
N THR A 189 -4.13 2.91 19.23
CA THR A 189 -4.40 4.35 19.09
C THR A 189 -3.61 5.18 20.11
N LYS A 190 -3.53 4.76 21.37
CA LYS A 190 -2.73 5.43 22.42
C LYS A 190 -1.25 5.44 22.04
N VAL A 191 -0.70 4.29 21.63
CA VAL A 191 0.71 4.17 21.22
C VAL A 191 1.03 5.14 20.08
N LEU A 192 0.19 5.19 19.04
CA LEU A 192 0.41 6.11 17.92
C LEU A 192 0.28 7.57 18.35
N ALA A 193 -0.70 7.90 19.20
CA ALA A 193 -0.87 9.25 19.72
C ALA A 193 0.35 9.72 20.53
N ASP A 194 0.96 8.86 21.31
CA ASP A 194 2.16 9.18 22.09
C ASP A 194 3.38 9.34 21.17
N LEU A 195 3.56 8.46 20.18
CA LEU A 195 4.64 8.59 19.19
C LEU A 195 4.56 9.86 18.35
N PHE A 196 3.35 10.36 18.05
CA PHE A 196 3.18 11.58 17.24
C PHE A 196 3.22 12.88 18.03
N ARG A 197 3.30 12.84 19.36
CA ARG A 197 3.48 14.02 20.23
C ARG A 197 4.94 14.38 20.48
N THR A 198 5.85 13.49 20.18
CA THR A 198 7.31 13.68 20.33
C THR A 198 7.94 14.14 19.03
#